data_103608b8d8e21e357a9a468012810344
#
_entry.id   103608b8d8e21e357a9a468012810344
#
_cell.length_a   1.000
_cell.length_b   1.000
_cell.length_c   1.000
_cell.angle_alpha   90.00
_cell.angle_beta   90.00
_cell.angle_gamma   90.00
#
_symmetry.space_group_name_H-M   'P 1'
#
loop_
_entity.id
_entity.type
_entity.pdbx_description
1 polymer ?
#
loop_
_entity_poly.entity_id
_entity_poly.type
_entity_poly.pdbx_seq_one_letter_code
_entity_poly.pdbx_strand_id
1 'polypeptide(L)'
;MTFTAFTPNAKNHAGLGALASRVVHANDMEWEPIRYPGCQVKTLMVDPKNGLLTVLLKMEPGALLPDHEHALMEQTYMIEGRLVDTDGPEKGLSVGPGEFVYRPAGSRHAAYTPEGGLMLAVFQVPNKFFEQDGAIVDLVGQDWQKKWGHVVG
;
A
#
# COMPACT_ATOMS: atom_id res chain seq x y z
N MET A 1 -25.01 -2.70 11.08
CA MET A 1 -23.65 -2.73 10.55
C MET A 1 -23.16 -1.30 10.32
N THR A 2 -22.02 -0.95 10.87
CA THR A 2 -21.45 0.38 10.69
C THR A 2 -20.46 0.34 9.52
N PHE A 3 -20.68 1.17 8.52
CA PHE A 3 -19.73 1.35 7.41
C PHE A 3 -18.59 2.25 7.88
N THR A 4 -17.36 1.77 7.77
CA THR A 4 -16.18 2.46 8.30
C THR A 4 -15.13 2.80 7.23
N ALA A 5 -15.25 2.25 6.02
CA ALA A 5 -14.37 2.57 4.93
C ALA A 5 -14.66 3.97 4.37
N PHE A 6 -13.59 4.68 4.00
CA PHE A 6 -13.72 6.01 3.38
C PHE A 6 -12.55 6.30 2.44
N THR A 7 -12.75 7.30 1.58
CA THR A 7 -11.69 7.86 0.76
C THR A 7 -11.31 9.22 1.33
N PRO A 8 -10.05 9.43 1.75
CA PRO A 8 -9.62 10.73 2.28
C PRO A 8 -9.92 11.88 1.31
N ASN A 9 -10.51 12.95 1.83
CA ASN A 9 -10.81 14.19 1.08
C ASN A 9 -11.78 14.06 -0.10
N ALA A 10 -12.52 12.96 -0.22
CA ALA A 10 -13.49 12.75 -1.31
C ALA A 10 -14.77 13.58 -1.09
N LYS A 11 -14.86 14.72 -1.71
CA LYS A 11 -16.01 15.65 -1.59
C LYS A 11 -17.31 15.08 -2.16
N ASN A 12 -17.21 14.26 -3.22
CA ASN A 12 -18.37 13.64 -3.86
C ASN A 12 -18.99 12.50 -3.05
N HIS A 13 -18.41 12.11 -1.93
CA HIS A 13 -18.95 11.11 -1.02
C HIS A 13 -19.82 11.71 0.09
N ALA A 14 -19.84 13.01 0.23
CA ALA A 14 -20.65 13.69 1.25
C ALA A 14 -22.13 13.38 1.07
N GLY A 15 -22.80 13.03 2.16
CA GLY A 15 -24.24 12.74 2.17
C GLY A 15 -24.64 11.37 1.61
N LEU A 16 -23.70 10.55 1.15
CA LEU A 16 -24.01 9.19 0.71
C LEU A 16 -24.36 8.28 1.89
N GLY A 17 -25.40 7.47 1.70
CA GLY A 17 -25.79 6.46 2.70
C GLY A 17 -24.78 5.30 2.81
N ALA A 18 -24.93 4.51 3.88
CA ALA A 18 -24.01 3.41 4.17
C ALA A 18 -23.95 2.33 3.06
N LEU A 19 -25.03 2.14 2.32
CA LEU A 19 -25.11 1.14 1.25
C LEU A 19 -24.82 1.71 -0.14
N ALA A 20 -24.51 2.99 -0.25
CA ALA A 20 -24.22 3.61 -1.55
C ALA A 20 -22.82 3.20 -2.04
N SER A 21 -22.71 2.91 -3.32
CA SER A 21 -21.42 2.76 -3.97
C SER A 21 -20.71 4.12 -4.02
N ARG A 22 -19.38 4.08 -3.94
CA ARG A 22 -18.54 5.27 -3.93
C ARG A 22 -17.57 5.24 -5.11
N VAL A 23 -17.71 6.24 -5.98
CA VAL A 23 -16.77 6.41 -7.10
C VAL A 23 -15.64 7.32 -6.64
N VAL A 24 -14.41 6.90 -6.87
CA VAL A 24 -13.21 7.67 -6.55
C VAL A 24 -12.62 8.22 -7.84
N HIS A 25 -12.55 9.54 -7.95
CA HIS A 25 -11.95 10.23 -9.09
C HIS A 25 -10.44 10.36 -8.87
N ALA A 26 -9.72 9.27 -9.10
CA ALA A 26 -8.28 9.19 -8.79
C ALA A 26 -7.45 10.23 -9.58
N ASN A 27 -7.88 10.61 -10.79
CA ASN A 27 -7.19 11.62 -11.59
C ASN A 27 -7.24 13.02 -10.97
N ASP A 28 -8.24 13.28 -10.12
CA ASP A 28 -8.40 14.56 -9.44
C ASP A 28 -7.70 14.60 -8.08
N MET A 29 -7.13 13.49 -7.64
CA MET A 29 -6.41 13.41 -6.37
C MET A 29 -4.96 13.82 -6.55
N GLU A 30 -4.44 14.51 -5.52
CA GLU A 30 -3.01 14.81 -5.44
C GLU A 30 -2.20 13.57 -5.05
N TRP A 31 -1.00 13.45 -5.61
CA TRP A 31 -0.02 12.47 -5.16
C TRP A 31 0.59 12.91 -3.84
N GLU A 32 0.57 12.04 -2.86
CA GLU A 32 1.14 12.31 -1.54
C GLU A 32 2.43 11.51 -1.36
N PRO A 33 3.56 12.17 -1.01
CA PRO A 33 4.79 11.45 -0.73
C PRO A 33 4.62 10.56 0.51
N ILE A 34 5.22 9.39 0.46
CA ILE A 34 5.40 8.56 1.65
C ILE A 34 6.82 8.75 2.17
N ARG A 35 7.19 8.07 3.27
CA ARG A 35 8.51 8.31 3.90
C ARG A 35 9.70 7.85 3.07
N TYR A 36 9.50 7.05 2.01
CA TYR A 36 10.61 6.55 1.17
C TYR A 36 10.77 7.43 -0.07
N PRO A 37 12.01 7.89 -0.36
CA PRO A 37 12.26 8.77 -1.49
C PRO A 37 11.78 8.20 -2.82
N GLY A 38 11.15 9.04 -3.64
CA GLY A 38 10.65 8.65 -4.96
C GLY A 38 9.36 7.84 -4.95
N CYS A 39 8.75 7.64 -3.79
CA CYS A 39 7.49 6.90 -3.64
C CYS A 39 6.35 7.84 -3.25
N GLN A 40 5.23 7.75 -3.96
CA GLN A 40 4.03 8.55 -3.72
C GLN A 40 2.79 7.67 -3.82
N VAL A 41 1.74 8.06 -3.09
CA VAL A 41 0.47 7.32 -3.09
C VAL A 41 -0.72 8.23 -3.34
N LYS A 42 -1.78 7.64 -3.87
CA LYS A 42 -3.16 8.14 -3.78
C LYS A 42 -3.95 7.10 -2.99
N THR A 43 -4.46 7.47 -1.84
CA THR A 43 -5.26 6.55 -1.03
C THR A 43 -6.69 6.50 -1.56
N LEU A 44 -7.03 5.42 -2.24
CA LEU A 44 -8.35 5.26 -2.85
C LEU A 44 -9.41 4.89 -1.82
N MET A 45 -9.04 4.06 -0.86
CA MET A 45 -9.95 3.63 0.19
C MET A 45 -9.14 3.18 1.41
N VAL A 46 -9.62 3.52 2.59
CA VAL A 46 -9.06 3.03 3.86
C VAL A 46 -10.18 2.68 4.82
N ASP A 47 -10.01 1.57 5.50
CA ASP A 47 -10.87 1.14 6.62
C ASP A 47 -9.98 0.71 7.79
N PRO A 48 -9.58 1.65 8.64
CA PRO A 48 -8.68 1.35 9.76
C PRO A 48 -9.27 0.35 10.75
N LYS A 49 -10.59 0.34 10.88
CA LYS A 49 -11.27 -0.58 11.81
C LYS A 49 -11.13 -2.05 11.37
N ASN A 50 -11.20 -2.30 10.07
CA ASN A 50 -11.13 -3.64 9.50
C ASN A 50 -9.78 -3.94 8.83
N GLY A 51 -8.82 -3.02 8.88
CA GLY A 51 -7.48 -3.22 8.34
C GLY A 51 -7.41 -3.27 6.82
N LEU A 52 -8.29 -2.56 6.12
CA LEU A 52 -8.29 -2.54 4.66
C LEU A 52 -7.69 -1.23 4.14
N LEU A 53 -6.83 -1.35 3.15
CA LEU A 53 -6.22 -0.21 2.48
C LEU A 53 -6.05 -0.50 0.99
N THR A 54 -6.50 0.43 0.14
CA THR A 54 -6.29 0.37 -1.30
C THR A 54 -5.65 1.67 -1.76
N VAL A 55 -4.52 1.58 -2.42
CA VAL A 55 -3.77 2.73 -2.92
C VAL A 55 -3.36 2.55 -4.38
N LEU A 56 -3.20 3.67 -5.09
CA LEU A 56 -2.28 3.74 -6.21
C LEU A 56 -0.91 4.11 -5.66
N LEU A 57 0.09 3.34 -6.01
CA LEU A 57 1.49 3.60 -5.64
C LEU A 57 2.27 3.93 -6.91
N LYS A 58 2.94 5.08 -6.90
CA LYS A 58 3.86 5.49 -7.94
C LYS A 58 5.28 5.53 -7.39
N MET A 59 6.20 4.92 -8.11
CA MET A 59 7.60 4.89 -7.75
C MET A 59 8.43 5.42 -8.91
N GLU A 60 9.36 6.33 -8.61
CA GLU A 60 10.30 6.86 -9.59
C GLU A 60 11.34 5.80 -10.00
N PRO A 61 12.03 5.99 -11.15
CA PRO A 61 13.13 5.10 -11.53
C PRO A 61 14.17 4.96 -10.42
N GLY A 62 14.45 3.73 -10.01
CA GLY A 62 15.38 3.41 -8.93
C GLY A 62 14.85 3.56 -7.52
N ALA A 63 13.62 4.01 -7.34
CA ALA A 63 13.01 4.12 -6.01
C ALA A 63 12.91 2.75 -5.34
N LEU A 64 13.15 2.71 -4.03
CA LEU A 64 13.22 1.51 -3.23
C LEU A 64 12.20 1.55 -2.09
N LEU A 65 11.45 0.47 -1.94
CA LEU A 65 10.75 0.14 -0.70
C LEU A 65 11.67 -0.81 0.09
N PRO A 66 12.23 -0.34 1.20
CA PRO A 66 13.17 -1.17 1.98
C PRO A 66 12.48 -2.38 2.60
N ASP A 67 13.26 -3.20 3.26
CA ASP A 67 12.81 -4.44 3.89
C ASP A 67 11.54 -4.26 4.73
N HIS A 68 10.52 -5.02 4.40
CA HIS A 68 9.23 -5.02 5.09
C HIS A 68 8.59 -6.40 5.06
N GLU A 69 7.71 -6.63 6.04
CA GLU A 69 6.90 -7.83 6.15
C GLU A 69 5.44 -7.51 5.85
N HIS A 70 4.79 -8.39 5.11
CA HIS A 70 3.35 -8.30 4.85
C HIS A 70 2.60 -8.85 6.06
N ALA A 71 1.88 -8.00 6.79
CA ALA A 71 1.19 -8.38 8.02
C ALA A 71 0.10 -9.42 7.77
N LEU A 72 -0.72 -9.18 6.75
CA LEU A 72 -1.66 -10.13 6.17
C LEU A 72 -1.36 -10.21 4.66
N MET A 73 -2.36 -10.41 3.83
CA MET A 73 -2.12 -10.51 2.38
C MET A 73 -2.02 -9.14 1.71
N GLU A 74 -1.07 -8.99 0.80
CA GLU A 74 -1.02 -7.87 -0.14
C GLU A 74 -1.31 -8.37 -1.55
N GLN A 75 -2.07 -7.58 -2.32
CA GLN A 75 -2.35 -7.82 -3.73
C GLN A 75 -1.90 -6.61 -4.53
N THR A 76 -1.13 -6.83 -5.59
CA THR A 76 -0.61 -5.75 -6.44
C THR A 76 -0.83 -6.06 -7.91
N TYR A 77 -1.45 -5.13 -8.61
CA TYR A 77 -1.59 -5.17 -10.07
C TYR A 77 -0.73 -4.07 -10.68
N MET A 78 0.24 -4.44 -11.53
CA MET A 78 1.10 -3.50 -12.21
C MET A 78 0.39 -2.86 -13.40
N ILE A 79 0.36 -1.53 -13.42
CA ILE A 79 -0.23 -0.72 -14.50
C ILE A 79 0.86 -0.29 -15.47
N GLU A 80 1.97 0.26 -14.96
CA GLU A 80 3.12 0.72 -15.74
C GLU A 80 4.41 0.36 -15.02
N GLY A 81 5.49 0.23 -15.79
CA GLY A 81 6.82 -0.04 -15.24
C GLY A 81 6.99 -1.46 -14.72
N ARG A 82 7.95 -1.67 -13.84
CA ARG A 82 8.31 -2.98 -13.33
C ARG A 82 8.74 -2.92 -11.88
N LEU A 83 8.23 -3.84 -11.08
CA LEU A 83 8.61 -4.03 -9.69
C LEU A 83 9.50 -5.26 -9.58
N VAL A 84 10.66 -5.14 -8.93
CA VAL A 84 11.65 -6.21 -8.80
C VAL A 84 12.04 -6.38 -7.34
N ASP A 85 11.96 -7.61 -6.83
CA ASP A 85 12.42 -7.93 -5.48
C ASP A 85 13.95 -7.89 -5.43
N THR A 86 14.50 -7.07 -4.53
CA THR A 86 15.96 -6.91 -4.37
C THR A 86 16.54 -7.80 -3.30
N ASP A 87 15.71 -8.26 -2.37
CA ASP A 87 16.12 -9.04 -1.21
C ASP A 87 14.99 -9.99 -0.77
N GLY A 88 15.36 -10.97 0.06
CA GLY A 88 14.45 -11.99 0.54
C GLY A 88 14.51 -13.29 -0.26
N PRO A 89 13.63 -14.26 0.09
CA PRO A 89 13.64 -15.59 -0.53
C PRO A 89 13.36 -15.58 -2.03
N GLU A 90 12.66 -14.55 -2.51
CA GLU A 90 12.24 -14.41 -3.90
C GLU A 90 13.02 -13.32 -4.65
N LYS A 91 14.25 -13.05 -4.22
CA LYS A 91 15.12 -12.07 -4.88
C LYS A 91 15.17 -12.28 -6.40
N GLY A 92 14.90 -11.21 -7.15
CA GLY A 92 14.83 -11.25 -8.62
C GLY A 92 13.43 -11.51 -9.18
N LEU A 93 12.45 -11.84 -8.33
CA LEU A 93 11.06 -11.89 -8.77
C LEU A 93 10.67 -10.54 -9.36
N SER A 94 10.02 -10.56 -10.51
CA SER A 94 9.72 -9.37 -11.30
C SER A 94 8.27 -9.37 -11.73
N VAL A 95 7.60 -8.23 -11.57
CA VAL A 95 6.20 -8.03 -11.94
C VAL A 95 6.12 -6.83 -12.88
N GLY A 96 5.59 -7.02 -14.07
CA GLY A 96 5.45 -5.99 -15.11
C GLY A 96 4.00 -5.64 -15.44
N PRO A 97 3.79 -4.74 -16.42
CA PRO A 97 2.45 -4.25 -16.78
C PRO A 97 1.50 -5.40 -17.15
N GLY A 98 0.29 -5.36 -16.57
CA GLY A 98 -0.72 -6.39 -16.79
C GLY A 98 -0.51 -7.65 -15.95
N GLU A 99 0.54 -7.70 -15.14
CA GLU A 99 0.79 -8.82 -14.24
C GLU A 99 0.29 -8.50 -12.82
N PHE A 100 -0.11 -9.54 -12.13
CA PHE A 100 -0.64 -9.48 -10.77
C PHE A 100 0.20 -10.36 -9.85
N VAL A 101 0.52 -9.86 -8.69
CA VAL A 101 1.19 -10.62 -7.63
C VAL A 101 0.39 -10.52 -6.34
N TYR A 102 0.26 -11.61 -5.61
CA TYR A 102 -0.22 -11.56 -4.23
C TYR A 102 0.85 -12.13 -3.32
N ARG A 103 0.99 -11.47 -2.17
CA ARG A 103 2.04 -11.81 -1.21
C ARG A 103 1.39 -12.30 0.07
N PRO A 104 1.68 -13.54 0.47
CA PRO A 104 1.09 -14.14 1.68
C PRO A 104 1.46 -13.40 2.95
N ALA A 105 0.62 -13.53 3.97
CA ALA A 105 0.91 -13.05 5.32
C ALA A 105 2.24 -13.61 5.82
N GLY A 106 3.07 -12.77 6.42
CA GLY A 106 4.38 -13.13 6.93
C GLY A 106 5.50 -13.14 5.88
N SER A 107 5.19 -12.97 4.60
CA SER A 107 6.24 -12.84 3.58
C SER A 107 7.00 -11.51 3.74
N ARG A 108 8.29 -11.53 3.46
CA ARG A 108 9.20 -10.41 3.70
C ARG A 108 10.11 -10.18 2.52
N HIS A 109 10.25 -8.94 2.09
CA HIS A 109 11.11 -8.56 0.98
C HIS A 109 11.45 -7.06 1.00
N ALA A 110 12.36 -6.67 0.11
CA ALA A 110 12.54 -5.31 -0.37
C ALA A 110 12.33 -5.29 -1.87
N ALA A 111 11.82 -4.20 -2.41
CA ALA A 111 11.51 -4.11 -3.83
C ALA A 111 11.82 -2.73 -4.39
N TYR A 112 12.20 -2.67 -5.66
CA TYR A 112 12.48 -1.42 -6.36
C TYR A 112 11.87 -1.43 -7.76
N THR A 113 11.81 -0.25 -8.37
CA THR A 113 11.36 -0.07 -9.74
C THR A 113 12.52 0.45 -10.59
N PRO A 114 13.22 -0.41 -11.35
CA PRO A 114 14.40 0.03 -12.13
C PRO A 114 14.10 1.19 -13.08
N GLU A 115 12.92 1.16 -13.71
CA GLU A 115 12.48 2.14 -14.69
C GLU A 115 11.27 2.97 -14.20
N GLY A 116 10.99 2.91 -12.89
CA GLY A 116 9.77 3.45 -12.33
C GLY A 116 8.59 2.49 -12.41
N GLY A 117 7.49 2.86 -11.79
CA GLY A 117 6.29 2.03 -11.80
C GLY A 117 5.05 2.73 -11.27
N LEU A 118 3.91 2.25 -11.74
CA LEU A 118 2.58 2.60 -11.26
C LEU A 118 1.82 1.31 -11.01
N MET A 119 1.24 1.17 -9.82
CA MET A 119 0.56 -0.05 -9.42
C MET A 119 -0.65 0.23 -8.54
N LEU A 120 -1.64 -0.66 -8.61
CA LEU A 120 -2.75 -0.71 -7.67
C LEU A 120 -2.40 -1.74 -6.61
N ALA A 121 -2.35 -1.31 -5.34
CA ALA A 121 -2.04 -2.18 -4.22
C ALA A 121 -3.21 -2.25 -3.23
N VAL A 122 -3.56 -3.46 -2.84
CA VAL A 122 -4.62 -3.76 -1.87
C VAL A 122 -4.00 -4.50 -0.69
N PHE A 123 -4.14 -3.93 0.50
CA PHE A 123 -3.57 -4.47 1.74
C PHE A 123 -4.68 -4.92 2.68
N GLN A 124 -4.50 -6.11 3.25
CA GLN A 124 -5.18 -6.50 4.49
C GLN A 124 -4.24 -6.15 5.64
N VAL A 125 -4.32 -4.94 6.16
CA VAL A 125 -3.34 -4.31 7.04
C VAL A 125 -2.05 -3.94 6.27
N PRO A 126 -1.56 -2.70 6.42
CA PRO A 126 -0.32 -2.30 5.77
C PRO A 126 0.91 -3.03 6.30
N ASN A 127 1.98 -2.91 5.54
CA ASN A 127 3.23 -3.59 5.80
C ASN A 127 3.92 -3.10 7.08
N LYS A 128 4.73 -3.99 7.66
CA LYS A 128 5.63 -3.68 8.77
C LYS A 128 7.01 -3.36 8.20
N PHE A 129 7.45 -2.12 8.36
CA PHE A 129 8.81 -1.70 8.03
C PHE A 129 9.65 -1.71 9.31
N PHE A 130 10.81 -2.35 9.24
CA PHE A 130 11.71 -2.52 10.38
C PHE A 130 12.77 -1.43 10.35
N GLU A 131 12.77 -0.58 11.38
CA GLU A 131 13.72 0.52 11.51
C GLU A 131 15.01 0.07 12.17
N GLN A 132 16.10 0.84 11.97
CA GLN A 132 17.41 0.54 12.54
C GLN A 132 17.42 0.57 14.09
N ASP A 133 16.55 1.37 14.69
CA ASP A 133 16.38 1.46 16.15
C ASP A 133 15.51 0.35 16.75
N GLY A 134 15.02 -0.58 15.91
CA GLY A 134 14.14 -1.67 16.31
C GLY A 134 12.65 -1.33 16.29
N ALA A 135 12.27 -0.11 15.98
CA ALA A 135 10.88 0.27 15.83
C ALA A 135 10.24 -0.40 14.59
N ILE A 136 8.96 -0.70 14.69
CA ILE A 136 8.16 -1.21 13.56
C ILE A 136 7.14 -0.14 13.20
N VAL A 137 7.14 0.29 11.95
CA VAL A 137 6.29 1.36 11.46
C VAL A 137 5.54 0.96 10.19
N ASP A 138 4.45 1.68 9.89
CA ASP A 138 3.75 1.55 8.61
C ASP A 138 4.39 2.43 7.52
N LEU A 139 3.82 2.42 6.32
CA LEU A 139 4.30 3.18 5.15
C LEU A 139 4.50 4.68 5.41
N VAL A 140 3.73 5.25 6.31
CA VAL A 140 3.83 6.68 6.66
C VAL A 140 4.65 6.92 7.93
N GLY A 141 5.25 5.90 8.51
CA GLY A 141 6.13 6.00 9.66
C GLY A 141 5.43 6.01 11.01
N GLN A 142 4.17 5.60 11.09
CA GLN A 142 3.43 5.51 12.35
C GLN A 142 3.69 4.17 13.04
N ASP A 143 3.61 4.18 14.37
CA ASP A 143 3.72 2.98 15.19
C ASP A 143 2.71 1.93 14.73
N TRP A 144 3.24 0.84 14.23
CA TRP A 144 2.44 -0.23 13.62
C TRP A 144 1.55 -0.93 14.64
N GLN A 145 2.08 -1.26 15.80
CA GLN A 145 1.33 -1.97 16.85
C GLN A 145 0.18 -1.12 17.37
N LYS A 146 0.43 0.16 17.58
CA LYS A 146 -0.58 1.11 18.05
C LYS A 146 -1.71 1.29 17.03
N LYS A 147 -1.35 1.37 15.76
CA LYS A 147 -2.31 1.63 14.68
C LYS A 147 -3.08 0.38 14.26
N TRP A 148 -2.41 -0.74 14.12
CA TRP A 148 -2.95 -1.94 13.47
C TRP A 148 -3.04 -3.18 14.36
N GLY A 149 -2.45 -3.17 15.55
CA GLY A 149 -2.40 -4.32 16.44
C GLY A 149 -3.77 -4.91 16.77
N HIS A 150 -4.81 -4.08 16.80
CA HIS A 150 -6.19 -4.53 17.05
C HIS A 150 -6.79 -5.37 15.91
N VAL A 151 -6.20 -5.31 14.71
CA VAL A 151 -6.69 -6.07 13.53
C VAL A 151 -6.07 -7.46 13.48
N VAL A 152 -4.81 -7.58 13.87
CA VAL A 152 -4.06 -8.85 13.77
C VAL A 152 -3.95 -9.59 15.11
N GLY A 153 -4.59 -9.08 16.13
CA GLY A 153 -4.70 -9.70 17.43
C GLY A 153 -3.46 -9.83 18.22
#